data_b73c9c34e86dc5751db9f428bf8901b1
#
_entry.id   b73c9c34e86dc5751db9f428bf8901b1
#
_cell.length_a   1.000
_cell.length_b   1.000
_cell.length_c   1.000
_cell.angle_alpha   90.00
_cell.angle_beta   90.00
_cell.angle_gamma   90.00
#
_symmetry.space_group_name_H-M   'P 1'
#
loop_
_entity.id
_entity.type
_entity.pdbx_description
1 polymer ?
#
loop_
_entity_poly.entity_id
_entity_poly.type
_entity_poly.pdbx_seq_one_letter_code
_entity_poly.pdbx_strand_id
1 'polypeptide(L)' 'MLTEKRQEEIVRLVYERESITVAELKEILHSSESTIRRDIIALDQEGRLTKVFGGAIALRTAQIVNKELSMVQK' A
#
# COMPACT_ATOMS: atom_id res chain seq x y z
N MET A 1 12.57 -14.48 0.73
CA MET A 1 12.68 -13.16 1.37
C MET A 1 11.94 -13.19 2.70
N LEU A 2 12.55 -12.64 3.73
CA LEU A 2 11.91 -12.57 5.04
C LEU A 2 10.71 -11.62 4.99
N THR A 3 9.69 -11.92 5.79
CA THR A 3 8.47 -11.12 5.82
C THR A 3 8.75 -9.64 6.11
N GLU A 4 9.57 -9.37 7.09
CA GLU A 4 9.90 -7.99 7.46
C GLU A 4 10.56 -7.24 6.30
N LYS A 5 11.51 -7.89 5.65
CA LYS A 5 12.21 -7.28 4.52
C LYS A 5 11.25 -7.05 3.34
N ARG A 6 10.38 -8.00 3.09
CA ARG A 6 9.38 -7.87 2.04
C ARG A 6 8.43 -6.70 2.32
N GLN A 7 7.99 -6.57 3.58
CA GLN A 7 7.11 -5.47 3.97
C GLN A 7 7.81 -4.12 3.83
N GLU A 8 9.09 -4.04 4.17
CA GLU A 8 9.85 -2.81 3.97
C GLU A 8 9.93 -2.44 2.49
N GLU A 9 10.15 -3.42 1.63
CA GLU A 9 10.19 -3.19 0.20
C GLU A 9 8.85 -2.71 -0.34
N ILE A 10 7.75 -3.29 0.17
CA ILE A 10 6.40 -2.86 -0.22
C ILE A 10 6.19 -1.39 0.14
N VAL A 11 6.53 -1.01 1.36
CA VAL A 11 6.38 0.39 1.80
C VAL A 11 7.23 1.31 0.94
N ARG A 12 8.48 0.93 0.68
CA ARG A 12 9.38 1.73 -0.15
C ARG A 12 8.79 1.97 -1.54
N LEU A 13 8.30 0.90 -2.16
CA LEU A 13 7.72 0.98 -3.50
C LEU A 13 6.44 1.82 -3.52
N VAL A 14 5.60 1.66 -2.50
CA VAL A 14 4.38 2.44 -2.38
C VAL A 14 4.70 3.93 -2.29
N TYR A 15 5.67 4.30 -1.46
CA TYR A 15 6.03 5.71 -1.29
C TYR A 15 6.77 6.28 -2.49
N GLU A 16 7.56 5.46 -3.17
CA GLU A 16 8.27 5.88 -4.38
C GLU A 16 7.31 6.17 -5.53
N ARG A 17 6.26 5.35 -5.67
CA ARG A 17 5.33 5.43 -6.79
C ARG A 17 4.01 6.09 -6.44
N GLU A 18 3.80 6.43 -5.18
CA GLU A 18 2.56 6.97 -4.61
C GLU A 18 1.45 5.92 -4.55
N SER A 19 1.36 5.03 -5.53
CA SER A 19 0.41 3.93 -5.54
C SER A 19 1.04 2.76 -6.28
N ILE A 20 0.62 1.54 -5.93
CA ILE A 20 1.10 0.35 -6.60
C ILE A 20 0.04 -0.75 -6.49
N THR A 21 -0.08 -1.57 -7.52
CA THR A 21 -1.05 -2.66 -7.51
C THR A 21 -0.44 -3.93 -6.92
N VAL A 22 -1.31 -4.83 -6.46
CA VAL A 22 -0.89 -6.16 -6.01
C VAL A 22 -0.16 -6.89 -7.14
N ALA A 23 -0.67 -6.77 -8.37
CA ALA A 23 -0.04 -7.40 -9.53
C ALA A 23 1.41 -6.94 -9.72
N GLU A 24 1.64 -5.63 -9.57
CA GLU A 24 3.00 -5.09 -9.70
C GLU A 24 3.92 -5.58 -8.58
N LEU A 25 3.43 -5.57 -7.34
CA LEU A 25 4.20 -6.05 -6.19
C LEU A 25 4.54 -7.53 -6.33
N LYS A 26 3.58 -8.32 -6.77
CA LYS A 26 3.76 -9.75 -7.00
C LYS A 26 4.90 -10.00 -7.99
N GLU A 27 4.93 -9.25 -9.08
CA GLU A 27 5.97 -9.37 -10.09
C GLU A 27 7.34 -8.93 -9.55
N ILE A 28 7.38 -7.77 -8.92
CA ILE A 28 8.64 -7.19 -8.43
C ILE A 28 9.26 -8.05 -7.34
N LEU A 29 8.44 -8.53 -6.42
CA LEU A 29 8.92 -9.25 -5.24
C LEU A 29 8.89 -10.77 -5.40
N HIS A 30 8.42 -11.25 -6.53
CA HIS A 30 8.33 -12.70 -6.80
C HIS A 30 7.60 -13.44 -5.69
N SER A 31 6.48 -12.87 -5.24
CA SER A 31 5.66 -13.43 -4.17
C SER A 31 4.26 -13.71 -4.68
N SER A 32 3.53 -14.58 -3.99
CA SER A 32 2.17 -14.90 -4.39
C SER A 32 1.22 -13.74 -4.06
N GLU A 33 0.10 -13.68 -4.77
CA GLU A 33 -0.89 -12.64 -4.55
C GLU A 33 -1.41 -12.65 -3.10
N SER A 34 -1.69 -13.83 -2.55
CA SER A 34 -2.19 -13.94 -1.19
C SER A 34 -1.17 -13.43 -0.17
N THR A 35 0.12 -13.69 -0.40
CA THR A 35 1.17 -13.20 0.46
C THR A 35 1.24 -11.66 0.43
N ILE A 36 1.19 -11.08 -0.77
CA ILE A 36 1.23 -9.62 -0.93
C ILE A 36 0.01 -8.98 -0.26
N ARG A 37 -1.17 -9.55 -0.45
CA ARG A 37 -2.39 -9.01 0.16
C ARG A 37 -2.32 -9.05 1.68
N ARG A 38 -1.80 -10.11 2.26
CA ARG A 38 -1.61 -10.22 3.71
C ARG A 38 -0.70 -9.13 4.22
N ASP A 39 0.41 -8.92 3.51
CA ASP A 39 1.38 -7.90 3.90
C ASP A 39 0.77 -6.51 3.84
N ILE A 40 -0.01 -6.22 2.79
CA ILE A 40 -0.68 -4.93 2.65
C ILE A 40 -1.66 -4.71 3.80
N ILE A 41 -2.44 -5.73 4.15
CA ILE A 41 -3.38 -5.64 5.28
C ILE A 41 -2.64 -5.35 6.58
N ALA A 42 -1.55 -6.06 6.84
CA ALA A 42 -0.76 -5.86 8.04
C ALA A 42 -0.18 -4.45 8.10
N LEU A 43 0.36 -3.98 6.98
CA LEU A 43 0.95 -2.63 6.90
C LEU A 43 -0.10 -1.53 7.04
N ASP A 44 -1.30 -1.76 6.50
CA ASP A 44 -2.41 -0.84 6.68
C ASP A 44 -2.79 -0.74 8.16
N GLN A 45 -2.89 -1.88 8.84
CA GLN A 45 -3.20 -1.92 10.27
C GLN A 45 -2.14 -1.23 11.12
N GLU A 46 -0.89 -1.29 10.68
CA GLU A 46 0.22 -0.61 11.36
C GLU A 46 0.29 0.88 11.03
N GLY A 47 -0.53 1.35 10.11
CA GLY A 47 -0.52 2.76 9.71
C GLY A 47 0.64 3.15 8.84
N ARG A 48 1.25 2.21 8.13
CA ARG A 48 2.42 2.49 7.28
C ARG A 48 2.04 2.79 5.83
N LEU A 49 0.87 2.34 5.42
CA LEU A 49 0.33 2.62 4.09
C LEU A 49 -1.19 2.50 4.17
N THR A 50 -1.88 2.79 3.08
CA THR A 50 -3.33 2.63 3.01
C THR A 50 -3.68 1.57 1.97
N LYS A 51 -4.42 0.55 2.41
CA LYS A 51 -4.91 -0.48 1.51
C LYS A 51 -6.05 0.08 0.66
N VAL A 52 -6.00 -0.19 -0.64
CA VAL A 52 -7.10 0.17 -1.55
C VAL A 52 -7.45 -1.06 -2.38
N PHE A 53 -8.53 -0.97 -3.13
CA PHE A 53 -8.94 -2.07 -3.98
C PHE A 53 -7.84 -2.37 -5.00
N GLY A 54 -7.33 -3.59 -4.95
CA GLY A 54 -6.31 -4.07 -5.87
C GLY A 54 -4.89 -3.61 -5.60
N GLY A 55 -4.62 -2.89 -4.48
CA GLY A 55 -3.26 -2.44 -4.22
C GLY A 55 -3.12 -1.64 -2.94
N ALA A 56 -2.21 -0.67 -2.97
CA ALA A 56 -1.92 0.19 -1.82
C ALA A 56 -1.48 1.57 -2.29
N ILE A 57 -1.72 2.57 -1.45
CA ILE A 57 -1.28 3.94 -1.71
C ILE A 57 -0.54 4.47 -0.48
N ALA A 58 0.29 5.49 -0.72
CA ALA A 58 1.02 6.15 0.35
C ALA A 58 0.05 6.92 1.25
N LEU A 59 0.39 7.04 2.53
CA LEU A 59 -0.46 7.73 3.49
C LEU A 59 -0.76 9.17 3.07
N ARG A 60 0.23 9.88 2.55
CA ARG A 60 0.03 11.27 2.12
C ARG A 60 -0.98 11.36 0.98
N THR A 61 -0.98 10.37 0.08
CA THR A 61 -1.95 10.31 -1.02
C THR A 61 -3.35 10.11 -0.47
N ALA A 62 -3.50 9.22 0.51
CA ALA A 62 -4.78 8.98 1.17
C ALA A 62 -5.27 10.22 1.90
N GLN A 63 -4.37 10.95 2.54
CA GLN A 63 -4.72 12.18 3.25
C GLN A 63 -5.24 13.26 2.31
N ILE A 64 -4.64 13.38 1.14
CA ILE A 64 -5.09 14.34 0.13
C ILE A 64 -6.51 14.02 -0.30
N VAL A 65 -6.79 12.74 -0.58
CA VAL A 65 -8.12 12.30 -0.96
C VAL A 65 -9.13 12.59 0.15
N ASN A 66 -8.76 12.30 1.39
CA ASN A 66 -9.64 12.55 2.54
C ASN A 66 -9.92 14.04 2.72
N LYS A 67 -8.94 14.89 2.50
CA LYS A 67 -9.13 16.34 2.56
C LYS A 67 -10.14 16.82 1.53
N GLU A 68 -10.05 16.31 0.31
CA GLU A 68 -10.99 16.67 -0.75
C GLU A 68 -12.40 16.27 -0.37
N LEU A 69 -12.58 15.07 0.17
CA LEU A 69 -13.88 14.60 0.62
C LEU A 69 -14.44 15.48 1.74
N SER A 70 -13.59 15.87 2.68
CA SER A 70 -14.00 16.75 3.77
C SER A 70 -14.47 18.10 3.27
N MET A 71 -13.80 18.65 2.27
CA MET A 71 -14.18 19.93 1.68
C MET A 71 -15.52 19.85 0.97
N VAL A 72 -15.77 18.73 0.29
CA VAL A 72 -17.04 18.53 -0.42
C VAL A 72 -18.22 18.43 0.53
N GLN A 73 -17.99 17.89 1.72
CA GLN A 73 -19.04 17.70 2.71
C GLN A 73 -19.44 19.00 3.42
N LYS A 74 -18.66 20.02 3.32
CA LYS A 74 -18.97 21.33 3.89
C LYS A 74 -19.85 22.13 2.96
#